data_fc7d06fc322c9f7560b818ae3f820e06
#
_entry.id   fc7d06fc322c9f7560b818ae3f820e06
#
_cell.length_a   1.000
_cell.length_b   1.000
_cell.length_c   1.000
_cell.angle_alpha   90.00
_cell.angle_beta   90.00
_cell.angle_gamma   90.00
#
_symmetry.space_group_name_H-M   'P 1'
#
loop_
_entity.id
_entity.type
_entity.pdbx_description
1 polymer ?
#
loop_
_entity_poly.entity_id
_entity_poly.type
_entity_poly.pdbx_seq_one_letter_code
_entity_poly.pdbx_strand_id
1 'polypeptide(L)'
;FDDLESSCTTKKNNSNTLICINKDCRCSNIMIEDNTYICLECNTIQEKFIDSQAEWRYYGNDDTKKNDPTRCGMPLNELLPELSLGSIISNDYNTSYYMYKIRKYQKWNSTTYKERSLYEIIDNITLNASNSGISQTIIDEAKILYKDISTKKISRGSNRNGLIASSIYMSCKKHKVPRSAKEIAKVFNIDVTTMTKGCKKFHDITKSNMMCSN
;
A
#
# COMPACT_ATOMS: atom_id res chain seq x y z
N PHE A 1 18.37 -37.94 1.77
CA PHE A 1 17.51 -36.73 1.78
C PHE A 1 18.08 -35.59 0.94
N ASP A 2 19.19 -35.81 0.19
CA ASP A 2 19.94 -34.73 -0.47
C ASP A 2 19.76 -34.65 -1.99
N ASP A 3 18.79 -35.34 -2.59
CA ASP A 3 18.67 -35.41 -4.07
C ASP A 3 17.43 -34.78 -4.67
N LEU A 4 16.72 -33.89 -3.95
CA LEU A 4 15.48 -33.24 -4.43
C LEU A 4 15.56 -31.71 -4.64
N GLU A 5 16.74 -31.09 -4.49
CA GLU A 5 16.89 -29.63 -4.62
C GLU A 5 17.38 -29.10 -5.97
N SER A 6 17.52 -29.90 -7.01
CA SER A 6 18.22 -29.46 -8.24
C SER A 6 17.37 -29.27 -9.48
N SER A 7 16.08 -28.86 -9.41
CA SER A 7 15.36 -28.60 -10.67
C SER A 7 14.30 -27.46 -10.63
N CYS A 8 14.42 -26.45 -9.78
CA CYS A 8 13.55 -25.27 -9.82
C CYS A 8 14.33 -23.97 -9.96
N THR A 9 15.16 -23.85 -10.98
CA THR A 9 15.66 -22.53 -11.40
C THR A 9 14.81 -21.98 -12.53
N THR A 10 13.65 -21.43 -12.21
CA THR A 10 12.95 -20.53 -13.12
C THR A 10 13.77 -19.26 -13.29
N LYS A 11 14.39 -19.09 -14.43
CA LYS A 11 15.03 -17.84 -14.84
C LYS A 11 13.95 -16.76 -14.90
N LYS A 12 13.84 -15.95 -13.86
CA LYS A 12 13.05 -14.70 -13.84
C LYS A 12 13.73 -13.71 -14.79
N ASN A 13 13.31 -13.68 -16.05
CA ASN A 13 13.57 -12.55 -16.90
C ASN A 13 12.72 -11.37 -16.40
N ASN A 14 13.32 -10.20 -16.22
CA ASN A 14 12.78 -8.97 -15.64
C ASN A 14 11.70 -8.25 -16.48
N SER A 15 11.00 -8.96 -17.36
CA SER A 15 9.74 -8.53 -17.97
C SER A 15 8.68 -9.55 -17.57
N ASN A 16 7.64 -9.13 -16.86
CA ASN A 16 6.54 -9.96 -16.36
C ASN A 16 5.66 -10.59 -17.46
N THR A 17 6.20 -10.93 -18.59
CA THR A 17 5.52 -11.68 -19.65
C THR A 17 5.80 -13.15 -19.45
N LEU A 18 4.79 -13.88 -18.98
CA LEU A 18 4.80 -15.33 -18.95
C LEU A 18 4.87 -15.83 -20.41
N ILE A 19 5.81 -16.72 -20.70
CA ILE A 19 6.00 -17.30 -22.02
C ILE A 19 5.75 -18.80 -21.89
N CYS A 20 5.06 -19.38 -22.85
CA CYS A 20 4.77 -20.81 -22.89
C CYS A 20 6.05 -21.65 -22.85
N ILE A 21 6.07 -22.67 -21.97
CA ILE A 21 7.21 -23.59 -21.78
C ILE A 21 7.40 -24.48 -23.00
N ASN A 22 6.34 -24.72 -23.78
CA ASN A 22 6.42 -25.52 -24.98
C ASN A 22 7.33 -24.83 -26.02
N LYS A 23 8.41 -25.52 -26.42
CA LYS A 23 9.45 -25.00 -27.35
C LYS A 23 8.92 -24.64 -28.70
N ASP A 24 7.86 -25.32 -29.16
CA ASP A 24 7.26 -25.14 -30.49
C ASP A 24 6.24 -23.99 -30.52
N CYS A 25 5.68 -23.61 -29.37
CA CYS A 25 4.64 -22.57 -29.26
C CYS A 25 5.19 -21.20 -28.87
N ARG A 26 5.92 -21.10 -27.76
CA ARG A 26 6.52 -19.87 -27.18
C ARG A 26 5.63 -18.62 -27.17
N CYS A 27 4.33 -18.79 -27.22
CA CYS A 27 3.41 -17.66 -27.18
C CYS A 27 3.30 -17.05 -25.76
N SER A 28 2.89 -15.80 -25.68
CA SER A 28 2.67 -15.07 -24.44
C SER A 28 1.20 -15.06 -23.99
N ASN A 29 0.32 -15.74 -24.75
CA ASN A 29 -1.11 -15.75 -24.48
C ASN A 29 -1.45 -16.88 -23.49
N ILE A 30 -1.32 -16.57 -22.19
CA ILE A 30 -1.50 -17.51 -21.08
C ILE A 30 -2.70 -17.06 -20.26
N MET A 31 -3.62 -17.98 -19.98
CA MET A 31 -4.78 -17.80 -19.12
C MET A 31 -4.62 -18.59 -17.83
N ILE A 32 -5.26 -18.11 -16.76
CA ILE A 32 -5.34 -18.83 -15.49
C ILE A 32 -6.69 -19.51 -15.44
N GLU A 33 -6.68 -20.84 -15.31
CA GLU A 33 -7.87 -21.65 -15.14
C GLU A 33 -7.59 -22.72 -14.08
N ASP A 34 -8.53 -22.94 -13.18
CA ASP A 34 -8.42 -23.92 -12.09
C ASP A 34 -7.07 -23.89 -11.33
N ASN A 35 -6.59 -22.67 -11.04
CA ASN A 35 -5.35 -22.45 -10.32
C ASN A 35 -4.08 -22.92 -11.07
N THR A 36 -4.15 -23.03 -12.39
CA THR A 36 -3.04 -23.38 -13.28
C THR A 36 -2.90 -22.38 -14.42
N TYR A 37 -1.67 -22.21 -14.90
CA TYR A 37 -1.42 -21.44 -16.11
C TYR A 37 -1.61 -22.34 -17.34
N ILE A 38 -2.51 -21.97 -18.23
CA ILE A 38 -2.79 -22.70 -19.47
C ILE A 38 -2.49 -21.79 -20.66
N CYS A 39 -1.75 -22.32 -21.61
CA CYS A 39 -1.52 -21.64 -22.87
C CYS A 39 -2.75 -21.76 -23.77
N LEU A 40 -3.29 -20.64 -24.27
CA LEU A 40 -4.48 -20.64 -25.13
C LEU A 40 -4.27 -21.20 -26.55
N GLU A 41 -3.02 -21.26 -26.99
CA GLU A 41 -2.74 -21.75 -28.34
C GLU A 41 -2.42 -23.25 -28.40
N CYS A 42 -1.64 -23.75 -27.46
CA CYS A 42 -1.26 -25.16 -27.44
C CYS A 42 -1.91 -25.98 -26.32
N ASN A 43 -2.75 -25.36 -25.49
CA ASN A 43 -3.42 -25.96 -24.34
C ASN A 43 -2.48 -26.69 -23.35
N THR A 44 -1.19 -26.34 -23.37
CA THR A 44 -0.23 -26.91 -22.42
C THR A 44 -0.41 -26.29 -21.06
N ILE A 45 -0.65 -27.14 -20.06
CA ILE A 45 -0.66 -26.75 -18.63
C ILE A 45 0.80 -26.52 -18.23
N GLN A 46 1.08 -25.37 -17.65
CA GLN A 46 2.45 -24.98 -17.28
C GLN A 46 2.69 -25.22 -15.79
N GLU A 47 2.60 -24.18 -15.00
CA GLU A 47 2.82 -24.23 -13.57
C GLU A 47 1.52 -23.94 -12.82
N LYS A 48 1.45 -24.37 -11.57
CA LYS A 48 0.35 -23.97 -10.69
C LYS A 48 0.48 -22.50 -10.34
N PHE A 49 -0.62 -21.79 -10.43
CA PHE A 49 -0.71 -20.44 -9.94
C PHE A 49 -0.66 -20.47 -8.40
N ILE A 50 0.35 -19.83 -7.82
CA ILE A 50 0.45 -19.66 -6.36
C ILE A 50 0.07 -18.22 -6.06
N ASP A 51 -1.10 -18.05 -5.45
CA ASP A 51 -1.53 -16.75 -4.95
C ASP A 51 -0.74 -16.43 -3.65
N SER A 52 0.02 -15.35 -3.68
CA SER A 52 0.77 -14.85 -2.54
C SER A 52 -0.03 -13.88 -1.66
N GLN A 53 -1.27 -13.60 -2.01
CA GLN A 53 -2.15 -12.73 -1.23
C GLN A 53 -2.67 -13.43 0.02
N ALA A 54 -3.08 -12.62 1.00
CA ALA A 54 -3.71 -13.15 2.22
C ALA A 54 -5.06 -13.81 1.91
N GLU A 55 -5.24 -15.04 2.37
CA GLU A 55 -6.50 -15.76 2.21
C GLU A 55 -7.54 -15.28 3.23
N TRP A 56 -8.73 -14.93 2.76
CA TRP A 56 -9.85 -14.50 3.60
C TRP A 56 -10.68 -15.70 4.09
N ARG A 57 -11.02 -15.72 5.38
CA ARG A 57 -11.86 -16.75 6.00
C ARG A 57 -13.35 -16.44 5.96
N TYR A 58 -13.73 -15.29 5.46
CA TYR A 58 -15.11 -14.83 5.49
C TYR A 58 -15.88 -15.40 4.29
N TYR A 59 -16.80 -16.33 4.55
CA TYR A 59 -17.56 -17.05 3.51
C TYR A 59 -19.04 -16.67 3.46
N GLY A 60 -19.55 -15.81 4.34
CA GLY A 60 -20.94 -15.39 4.35
C GLY A 60 -21.35 -14.57 5.58
N ASN A 61 -22.64 -14.18 5.63
CA ASN A 61 -23.16 -13.32 6.69
C ASN A 61 -23.26 -14.01 8.08
N ASP A 62 -23.20 -15.35 8.12
CA ASP A 62 -23.31 -16.13 9.35
C ASP A 62 -21.98 -16.33 10.07
N ASP A 63 -20.87 -16.01 9.41
CA ASP A 63 -19.57 -16.02 10.06
C ASP A 63 -19.49 -14.90 11.10
N THR A 64 -19.30 -15.31 12.35
CA THR A 64 -19.26 -14.39 13.47
C THR A 64 -18.19 -13.32 13.26
N LYS A 65 -18.58 -12.06 13.23
CA LYS A 65 -17.75 -10.84 13.07
C LYS A 65 -16.65 -10.68 14.13
N LYS A 66 -16.38 -11.69 14.95
CA LYS A 66 -15.46 -11.64 16.10
C LYS A 66 -14.01 -11.96 15.75
N ASN A 67 -13.75 -12.67 14.65
CA ASN A 67 -12.41 -13.10 14.29
C ASN A 67 -11.95 -12.37 13.02
N ASP A 68 -10.64 -12.06 12.97
CA ASP A 68 -10.00 -11.55 11.76
C ASP A 68 -10.23 -12.54 10.60
N PRO A 69 -10.80 -12.12 9.46
CA PRO A 69 -11.08 -12.98 8.31
C PRO A 69 -9.80 -13.44 7.58
N THR A 70 -8.64 -12.90 7.89
CA THR A 70 -7.38 -13.25 7.21
C THR A 70 -6.72 -14.46 7.84
N ARG A 71 -6.26 -15.42 7.01
CA ARG A 71 -5.48 -16.59 7.47
C ARG A 71 -4.00 -16.27 7.66
N CYS A 72 -3.45 -15.38 6.84
CA CYS A 72 -2.02 -15.14 6.68
C CYS A 72 -1.60 -13.69 7.05
N GLY A 73 -2.22 -13.09 8.05
CA GLY A 73 -1.90 -11.72 8.45
C GLY A 73 -2.60 -10.65 7.60
N MET A 74 -2.00 -9.48 7.46
CA MET A 74 -2.61 -8.36 6.75
C MET A 74 -2.51 -8.50 5.23
N PRO A 75 -3.52 -8.02 4.47
CA PRO A 75 -3.42 -7.92 3.02
C PRO A 75 -2.23 -7.04 2.62
N LEU A 76 -1.61 -7.41 1.51
CA LEU A 76 -0.44 -6.70 1.00
C LEU A 76 -0.80 -5.27 0.65
N ASN A 77 -0.09 -4.32 1.23
CA ASN A 77 -0.28 -2.90 0.95
C ASN A 77 0.95 -2.36 0.22
N GLU A 78 0.79 -1.95 -1.03
CA GLU A 78 1.88 -1.41 -1.84
C GLU A 78 2.53 -0.15 -1.23
N LEU A 79 1.78 0.62 -0.46
CA LEU A 79 2.31 1.80 0.21
C LEU A 79 3.19 1.45 1.42
N LEU A 80 2.95 0.28 2.04
CA LEU A 80 3.58 -0.14 3.29
C LEU A 80 3.96 -1.63 3.20
N PRO A 81 4.93 -2.00 2.36
CA PRO A 81 5.25 -3.40 2.08
C PRO A 81 5.73 -4.18 3.31
N GLU A 82 6.53 -3.56 4.19
CA GLU A 82 7.03 -4.22 5.39
C GLU A 82 5.93 -4.43 6.45
N LEU A 83 4.98 -3.51 6.57
CA LEU A 83 3.85 -3.62 7.48
C LEU A 83 2.93 -4.80 7.10
N SER A 84 2.77 -5.08 5.82
CA SER A 84 1.91 -6.16 5.32
C SER A 84 2.52 -7.56 5.45
N LEU A 85 3.82 -7.68 5.73
CA LEU A 85 4.51 -8.96 5.93
C LEU A 85 4.43 -9.50 7.36
N GLY A 86 3.90 -8.70 8.30
CA GLY A 86 3.83 -9.07 9.71
C GLY A 86 2.61 -9.93 10.06
N SER A 87 2.74 -10.77 11.09
CA SER A 87 1.62 -11.44 11.74
C SER A 87 0.96 -10.53 12.76
N ILE A 88 -0.37 -10.66 12.93
CA ILE A 88 -1.14 -9.87 13.90
C ILE A 88 -1.79 -10.81 14.91
N ILE A 89 -1.72 -10.43 16.18
CA ILE A 89 -2.47 -11.10 17.25
C ILE A 89 -3.87 -10.49 17.31
N SER A 90 -4.91 -11.32 17.17
CA SER A 90 -6.30 -10.86 17.19
C SER A 90 -6.67 -10.13 18.49
N ASN A 91 -7.65 -9.23 18.38
CA ASN A 91 -8.10 -8.42 19.50
C ASN A 91 -9.40 -9.00 20.07
N ASP A 92 -9.30 -9.86 21.08
CA ASP A 92 -10.47 -10.36 21.80
C ASP A 92 -10.88 -9.39 22.91
N TYR A 93 -12.19 -9.27 23.16
CA TYR A 93 -12.77 -8.37 24.15
C TYR A 93 -12.32 -8.65 25.60
N ASN A 94 -11.95 -9.90 25.91
CA ASN A 94 -11.48 -10.34 27.23
C ASN A 94 -9.95 -10.44 27.29
N THR A 95 -9.25 -9.47 26.75
CA THR A 95 -7.79 -9.54 26.66
C THR A 95 -7.12 -9.24 28.01
N SER A 96 -6.33 -10.17 28.53
CA SER A 96 -5.48 -9.98 29.69
C SER A 96 -4.48 -8.84 29.47
N TYR A 97 -4.09 -8.13 30.53
CA TYR A 97 -3.05 -7.10 30.49
C TYR A 97 -1.73 -7.58 29.86
N TYR A 98 -1.36 -8.85 30.09
CA TYR A 98 -0.19 -9.45 29.47
C TYR A 98 -0.32 -9.57 27.94
N MET A 99 -1.48 -9.98 27.45
CA MET A 99 -1.74 -10.05 26.01
C MET A 99 -1.74 -8.66 25.35
N TYR A 100 -2.22 -7.63 26.04
CA TYR A 100 -2.09 -6.25 25.57
C TYR A 100 -0.62 -5.84 25.40
N LYS A 101 0.25 -6.16 26.38
CA LYS A 101 1.69 -5.90 26.29
C LYS A 101 2.34 -6.66 25.13
N ILE A 102 2.05 -7.95 25.00
CA ILE A 102 2.60 -8.80 23.93
C ILE A 102 2.22 -8.23 22.56
N ARG A 103 0.95 -7.86 22.35
CA ARG A 103 0.45 -7.24 21.14
C ARG A 103 1.14 -5.90 20.84
N LYS A 104 1.33 -5.07 21.83
CA LYS A 104 2.05 -3.80 21.72
C LYS A 104 3.49 -4.01 21.27
N TYR A 105 4.21 -4.95 21.88
CA TYR A 105 5.59 -5.26 21.52
C TYR A 105 5.67 -5.89 20.11
N GLN A 106 4.75 -6.78 19.77
CA GLN A 106 4.69 -7.37 18.44
C GLN A 106 4.49 -6.28 17.37
N LYS A 107 3.51 -5.37 17.57
CA LYS A 107 3.29 -4.23 16.67
C LYS A 107 4.53 -3.34 16.53
N TRP A 108 5.31 -3.18 17.57
CA TRP A 108 6.54 -2.39 17.53
C TRP A 108 7.67 -3.11 16.79
N ASN A 109 7.78 -4.41 16.95
CA ASN A 109 8.86 -5.21 16.34
C ASN A 109 8.56 -5.61 14.90
N SER A 110 7.29 -5.73 14.53
CA SER A 110 6.88 -6.13 13.18
C SER A 110 7.01 -5.03 12.12
N THR A 111 7.19 -3.77 12.52
CA THR A 111 7.21 -2.63 11.59
C THR A 111 8.37 -1.69 11.85
N THR A 112 9.02 -1.24 10.79
CA THR A 112 10.03 -0.19 10.89
C THR A 112 9.42 1.13 11.37
N TYR A 113 10.21 1.95 12.05
CA TYR A 113 9.77 3.27 12.52
C TYR A 113 9.27 4.16 11.36
N LYS A 114 9.91 4.06 10.19
CA LYS A 114 9.52 4.83 9.00
C LYS A 114 8.12 4.48 8.53
N GLU A 115 7.82 3.19 8.37
CA GLU A 115 6.52 2.73 7.90
C GLU A 115 5.41 2.95 8.92
N ARG A 116 5.70 2.77 10.21
CA ARG A 116 4.74 3.09 11.28
C ARG A 116 4.35 4.56 11.25
N SER A 117 5.32 5.44 11.11
CA SER A 117 5.08 6.88 11.02
C SER A 117 4.33 7.26 9.74
N LEU A 118 4.58 6.56 8.64
CA LEU A 118 3.85 6.75 7.39
C LEU A 118 2.41 6.24 7.49
N TYR A 119 2.20 5.09 8.16
CA TYR A 119 0.87 4.54 8.40
C TYR A 119 -0.03 5.52 9.17
N GLU A 120 0.47 6.10 10.27
CA GLU A 120 -0.28 7.10 11.04
C GLU A 120 -0.68 8.32 10.21
N ILE A 121 0.16 8.71 9.25
CA ILE A 121 -0.16 9.83 8.36
C ILE A 121 -1.18 9.44 7.30
N ILE A 122 -1.05 8.26 6.71
CA ILE A 122 -2.00 7.73 5.73
C ILE A 122 -3.40 7.63 6.35
N ASP A 123 -3.47 7.15 7.59
CA ASP A 123 -4.72 7.07 8.35
C ASP A 123 -5.30 8.46 8.62
N ASN A 124 -4.48 9.41 9.07
CA ASN A 124 -4.87 10.81 9.29
C ASN A 124 -5.38 11.48 7.99
N ILE A 125 -4.69 11.27 6.87
CA ILE A 125 -5.13 11.76 5.55
C ILE A 125 -6.50 11.19 5.22
N THR A 126 -6.69 9.87 5.38
CA THR A 126 -7.94 9.19 5.06
C THR A 126 -9.09 9.71 5.90
N LEU A 127 -8.92 9.79 7.22
CA LEU A 127 -9.96 10.24 8.15
C LEU A 127 -10.38 11.68 7.87
N ASN A 128 -9.44 12.61 7.81
CA ASN A 128 -9.74 14.04 7.64
C ASN A 128 -10.36 14.33 6.27
N ALA A 129 -9.84 13.71 5.21
CA ALA A 129 -10.34 13.92 3.86
C ALA A 129 -11.71 13.27 3.64
N SER A 130 -11.95 12.06 4.18
CA SER A 130 -13.26 11.39 4.11
C SER A 130 -14.34 12.19 4.87
N ASN A 131 -14.02 12.69 6.04
CA ASN A 131 -14.93 13.54 6.83
C ASN A 131 -15.31 14.85 6.10
N SER A 132 -14.45 15.29 5.18
CA SER A 132 -14.67 16.51 4.38
C SER A 132 -15.37 16.22 3.03
N GLY A 133 -15.80 14.98 2.78
CA GLY A 133 -16.47 14.59 1.54
C GLY A 133 -15.57 14.60 0.30
N ILE A 134 -14.26 14.37 0.46
CA ILE A 134 -13.33 14.21 -0.65
C ILE A 134 -13.43 12.78 -1.18
N SER A 135 -13.46 12.59 -2.50
CA SER A 135 -13.58 11.26 -3.11
C SER A 135 -12.36 10.37 -2.80
N GLN A 136 -12.61 9.05 -2.70
CA GLN A 136 -11.56 8.07 -2.37
C GLN A 136 -10.41 8.07 -3.38
N THR A 137 -10.69 8.27 -4.66
CA THR A 137 -9.66 8.35 -5.71
C THR A 137 -8.65 9.47 -5.47
N ILE A 138 -9.15 10.64 -5.02
CA ILE A 138 -8.29 11.79 -4.68
C ILE A 138 -7.46 11.49 -3.43
N ILE A 139 -8.06 10.82 -2.44
CA ILE A 139 -7.39 10.43 -1.20
C ILE A 139 -6.24 9.45 -1.49
N ASP A 140 -6.50 8.44 -2.31
CA ASP A 140 -5.50 7.41 -2.63
C ASP A 140 -4.32 8.01 -3.42
N GLU A 141 -4.59 8.90 -4.35
CA GLU A 141 -3.51 9.62 -5.03
C GLU A 141 -2.73 10.54 -4.09
N ALA A 142 -3.40 11.22 -3.16
CA ALA A 142 -2.72 12.05 -2.16
C ALA A 142 -1.78 11.24 -1.26
N LYS A 143 -2.15 10.00 -0.91
CA LYS A 143 -1.28 9.06 -0.16
C LYS A 143 0.00 8.73 -0.95
N ILE A 144 -0.14 8.43 -2.25
CA ILE A 144 1.00 8.16 -3.14
C ILE A 144 1.92 9.39 -3.22
N LEU A 145 1.35 10.55 -3.49
CA LEU A 145 2.10 11.81 -3.55
C LEU A 145 2.84 12.13 -2.24
N TYR A 146 2.19 11.87 -1.10
CA TYR A 146 2.84 12.07 0.19
C TYR A 146 3.98 11.08 0.43
N LYS A 147 3.80 9.79 0.09
CA LYS A 147 4.85 8.77 0.17
C LYS A 147 6.08 9.19 -0.63
N ASP A 148 5.90 9.61 -1.88
CA ASP A 148 6.97 10.04 -2.78
C ASP A 148 7.78 11.23 -2.21
N ILE A 149 7.11 12.16 -1.56
CA ILE A 149 7.78 13.30 -0.93
C ILE A 149 8.49 12.89 0.35
N SER A 150 7.88 12.04 1.15
CA SER A 150 8.45 11.58 2.43
C SER A 150 9.72 10.77 2.24
N THR A 151 9.85 10.04 1.13
CA THR A 151 11.08 9.30 0.77
C THR A 151 12.22 10.25 0.40
N LYS A 152 11.92 11.37 -0.23
CA LYS A 152 12.90 12.35 -0.71
C LYS A 152 13.38 13.31 0.37
N LYS A 153 12.47 13.77 1.21
CA LYS A 153 12.78 14.76 2.25
C LYS A 153 12.02 14.49 3.54
N ILE A 154 12.77 14.22 4.59
CA ILE A 154 12.23 14.08 5.94
C ILE A 154 11.80 15.46 6.45
N SER A 155 10.55 15.58 6.84
CA SER A 155 9.99 16.81 7.43
C SER A 155 9.36 16.52 8.79
N ARG A 156 9.44 17.47 9.73
CA ARG A 156 8.93 17.32 11.11
C ARG A 156 8.05 18.50 11.50
N GLY A 157 7.20 18.29 12.51
CA GLY A 157 6.33 19.33 13.10
C GLY A 157 5.41 20.01 12.08
N SER A 158 5.24 21.31 12.17
CA SER A 158 4.33 22.09 11.33
C SER A 158 4.65 21.99 9.82
N ASN A 159 5.91 21.81 9.46
CA ASN A 159 6.32 21.59 8.07
C ASN A 159 5.77 20.25 7.51
N ARG A 160 5.73 19.21 8.33
CA ARG A 160 5.15 17.92 7.98
C ARG A 160 3.64 18.04 7.78
N ASN A 161 2.93 18.72 8.69
CA ASN A 161 1.50 18.95 8.56
C ASN A 161 1.17 19.77 7.31
N GLY A 162 1.96 20.77 6.99
CA GLY A 162 1.84 21.54 5.75
C GLY A 162 2.02 20.67 4.49
N LEU A 163 2.96 19.72 4.49
CA LEU A 163 3.16 18.80 3.35
C LEU A 163 2.01 17.79 3.22
N ILE A 164 1.46 17.30 4.34
CA ILE A 164 0.28 16.42 4.35
C ILE A 164 -0.91 17.13 3.69
N ALA A 165 -1.22 18.34 4.12
CA ALA A 165 -2.32 19.12 3.55
C ALA A 165 -2.06 19.50 2.09
N SER A 166 -0.81 19.78 1.71
CA SER A 166 -0.46 20.10 0.33
C SER A 166 -0.54 18.89 -0.61
N SER A 167 -0.35 17.66 -0.14
CA SER A 167 -0.55 16.46 -0.97
C SER A 167 -2.01 16.34 -1.42
N ILE A 168 -2.98 16.56 -0.51
CA ILE A 168 -4.41 16.60 -0.85
C ILE A 168 -4.72 17.76 -1.81
N TYR A 169 -4.17 18.96 -1.55
CA TYR A 169 -4.37 20.10 -2.43
C TYR A 169 -3.93 19.82 -3.86
N MET A 170 -2.77 19.20 -4.02
CA MET A 170 -2.22 18.88 -5.35
C MET A 170 -3.00 17.75 -6.03
N SER A 171 -3.45 16.73 -5.28
CA SER A 171 -4.31 15.68 -5.79
C SER A 171 -5.66 16.25 -6.26
N CYS A 172 -6.32 17.10 -5.48
CA CYS A 172 -7.55 17.79 -5.90
C CYS A 172 -7.35 18.59 -7.20
N LYS A 173 -6.22 19.30 -7.32
CA LYS A 173 -5.89 20.07 -8.52
C LYS A 173 -5.71 19.16 -9.75
N LYS A 174 -5.04 18.02 -9.57
CA LYS A 174 -4.78 17.05 -10.64
C LYS A 174 -6.08 16.40 -11.16
N HIS A 175 -6.99 16.08 -10.24
CA HIS A 175 -8.33 15.55 -10.59
C HIS A 175 -9.35 16.61 -11.07
N LYS A 176 -8.92 17.83 -11.29
CA LYS A 176 -9.79 18.95 -11.76
C LYS A 176 -10.95 19.26 -10.80
N VAL A 177 -10.82 18.94 -9.53
CA VAL A 177 -11.75 19.31 -8.45
C VAL A 177 -11.02 20.25 -7.47
N PRO A 178 -10.70 21.49 -7.87
CA PRO A 178 -9.90 22.37 -7.06
C PRO A 178 -10.61 22.76 -5.76
N ARG A 179 -9.91 22.66 -4.64
CA ARG A 179 -10.32 23.16 -3.33
C ARG A 179 -9.45 24.35 -2.93
N SER A 180 -10.01 25.26 -2.17
CA SER A 180 -9.23 26.40 -1.70
C SER A 180 -8.24 25.99 -0.61
N ALA A 181 -7.08 26.69 -0.53
CA ALA A 181 -6.10 26.43 0.52
C ALA A 181 -6.68 26.69 1.92
N LYS A 182 -7.65 27.61 2.06
CA LYS A 182 -8.34 27.88 3.32
C LYS A 182 -9.24 26.72 3.76
N GLU A 183 -9.94 26.07 2.82
CA GLU A 183 -10.79 24.89 3.11
C GLU A 183 -9.91 23.73 3.60
N ILE A 184 -8.84 23.41 2.88
CA ILE A 184 -7.95 22.31 3.24
C ILE A 184 -7.24 22.60 4.57
N ALA A 185 -6.85 23.84 4.83
CA ALA A 185 -6.28 24.22 6.11
C ALA A 185 -7.24 23.98 7.27
N LYS A 186 -8.54 24.24 7.10
CA LYS A 186 -9.58 23.92 8.08
C LYS A 186 -9.75 22.41 8.30
N VAL A 187 -9.73 21.61 7.22
CA VAL A 187 -9.85 20.16 7.27
C VAL A 187 -8.75 19.53 8.13
N PHE A 188 -7.53 20.03 8.02
CA PHE A 188 -6.38 19.53 8.77
C PHE A 188 -6.07 20.30 10.06
N ASN A 189 -6.90 21.26 10.46
CA ASN A 189 -6.69 22.12 11.62
C ASN A 189 -5.30 22.78 11.65
N ILE A 190 -4.88 23.35 10.52
CA ILE A 190 -3.61 24.05 10.37
C ILE A 190 -3.82 25.51 9.92
N ASP A 191 -2.83 26.35 10.18
CA ASP A 191 -2.84 27.71 9.70
C ASP A 191 -2.68 27.78 8.18
N VAL A 192 -3.36 28.74 7.54
CA VAL A 192 -3.25 28.99 6.10
C VAL A 192 -1.80 29.32 5.69
N THR A 193 -1.03 29.98 6.57
CA THR A 193 0.39 30.25 6.38
C THR A 193 1.22 28.96 6.32
N THR A 194 0.92 27.98 7.17
CA THR A 194 1.57 26.67 7.17
C THR A 194 1.21 25.89 5.90
N MET A 195 -0.05 25.95 5.48
CA MET A 195 -0.51 25.35 4.23
C MET A 195 0.22 25.93 3.02
N THR A 196 0.33 27.26 2.92
CA THR A 196 1.01 27.93 1.80
C THR A 196 2.50 27.59 1.74
N LYS A 197 3.16 27.56 2.91
CA LYS A 197 4.56 27.10 3.03
C LYS A 197 4.70 25.63 2.62
N GLY A 198 3.75 24.80 2.97
CA GLY A 198 3.68 23.38 2.57
C GLY A 198 3.58 23.24 1.05
N CYS A 199 2.69 23.98 0.39
CA CYS A 199 2.54 23.97 -1.08
C CYS A 199 3.82 24.42 -1.78
N LYS A 200 4.49 25.45 -1.29
CA LYS A 200 5.77 25.91 -1.86
C LYS A 200 6.84 24.81 -1.75
N LYS A 201 7.01 24.23 -0.57
CA LYS A 201 7.97 23.13 -0.37
C LYS A 201 7.64 21.90 -1.22
N PHE A 202 6.37 21.55 -1.35
CA PHE A 202 5.91 20.47 -2.20
C PHE A 202 6.35 20.70 -3.64
N HIS A 203 6.14 21.91 -4.16
CA HIS A 203 6.50 22.27 -5.51
C HIS A 203 8.01 22.25 -5.73
N ASP A 204 8.80 22.76 -4.77
CA ASP A 204 10.27 22.76 -4.84
C ASP A 204 10.83 21.32 -4.88
N ILE A 205 10.28 20.40 -4.08
CA ILE A 205 10.69 19.00 -4.08
C ILE A 205 10.30 18.29 -5.39
N THR A 206 9.15 18.63 -5.96
CA THR A 206 8.68 18.04 -7.21
C THR A 206 9.47 18.57 -8.41
N LYS A 207 9.81 19.87 -8.43
CA LYS A 207 10.65 20.45 -9.48
C LYS A 207 12.07 19.90 -9.49
N SER A 208 12.70 19.71 -8.32
CA SER A 208 14.04 19.15 -8.24
C SER A 208 14.15 17.76 -8.88
N ASN A 209 13.04 17.00 -8.95
CA ASN A 209 13.02 15.69 -9.61
C ASN A 209 13.03 15.77 -11.14
N MET A 210 12.38 16.75 -11.73
CA MET A 210 12.40 16.92 -13.19
C MET A 210 13.78 17.32 -13.71
N MET A 211 14.61 17.91 -12.86
CA MET A 211 15.99 18.30 -13.22
C MET A 211 16.99 17.14 -13.10
N CYS A 212 16.69 16.10 -12.31
CA CYS A 212 17.58 14.95 -12.12
C CYS A 212 17.28 13.76 -13.04
N SER A 213 16.28 13.85 -13.90
CA SER A 213 15.83 12.78 -14.80
C SER A 213 16.30 12.97 -16.27
N ASN A 214 17.20 13.91 -16.53
CA ASN A 214 17.81 14.13 -17.86
C ASN A 214 19.24 13.64 -17.89
#